data_1316f9322c883a6ff548d0bd8995b921
#
_entry.id   1316f9322c883a6ff548d0bd8995b921
#
_cell.length_a   1.000
_cell.length_b   1.000
_cell.length_c   1.000
_cell.angle_alpha   90.00
_cell.angle_beta   90.00
_cell.angle_gamma   90.00
#
_symmetry.space_group_name_H-M   'P 1'
#
loop_
_entity.id
_entity.type
_entity.pdbx_description
1 polymer ?
#
loop_
_entity_poly.entity_id
_entity_poly.type
_entity_poly.pdbx_seq_one_letter_code
_entity_poly.pdbx_strand_id
1 'polypeptide(L)'
;NTADGQQMLWDNARTPVTVVAYAPYISEASLDTPLAINIQSNQTTEENVIASDFLLTKSMVDPKQDLTADGRLKVTLDHAMSKLIIKVTVNNGMEDAAISKLGDMAVNGTIAGGICDLSVPEPVVIPREDAVATTIAPYKGTDGYECILLPQTIIEGFSVNFSYDGKLYIWTAE
;
A
#
# COMPACT_ATOMS: atom_id res chain seq x y z
N ASN A 1 13.11 -7.18 12.26
CA ASN A 1 12.83 -6.31 13.38
C ASN A 1 13.11 -7.09 14.66
N THR A 2 14.22 -6.82 15.27
CA THR A 2 14.53 -7.40 16.57
C THR A 2 13.69 -6.68 17.62
N ALA A 3 12.44 -7.14 17.83
CA ALA A 3 11.76 -6.85 19.07
C ALA A 3 12.70 -7.25 20.19
N ASP A 4 12.87 -6.43 21.20
CA ASP A 4 13.74 -6.64 22.37
C ASP A 4 15.24 -6.47 22.19
N GLY A 5 15.70 -5.66 21.23
CA GLY A 5 17.12 -5.30 21.12
C GLY A 5 18.05 -6.43 20.69
N GLN A 6 17.51 -7.53 20.14
CA GLN A 6 18.33 -8.58 19.53
C GLN A 6 18.99 -8.04 18.26
N GLN A 7 20.27 -8.11 18.20
CA GLN A 7 21.05 -7.74 17.03
C GLN A 7 21.02 -8.88 16.01
N MET A 8 20.67 -8.59 14.75
CA MET A 8 20.88 -9.52 13.65
C MET A 8 22.39 -9.66 13.43
N LEU A 9 22.90 -10.86 13.57
CA LEU A 9 24.30 -11.15 13.33
C LEU A 9 24.45 -11.86 12.00
N TRP A 10 25.50 -11.51 11.26
CA TRP A 10 25.91 -12.22 10.07
C TRP A 10 26.71 -13.46 10.48
N ASP A 11 26.41 -14.61 9.90
CA ASP A 11 27.19 -15.85 10.14
C ASP A 11 28.66 -15.66 9.81
N ASN A 12 28.92 -14.91 8.74
CA ASN A 12 30.27 -14.51 8.36
C ASN A 12 30.21 -13.29 7.41
N ALA A 13 31.33 -12.57 7.31
CA ALA A 13 31.45 -11.41 6.44
C ALA A 13 31.83 -11.75 4.98
N ARG A 14 31.63 -12.98 4.52
CA ARG A 14 32.12 -13.43 3.22
C ARG A 14 31.06 -13.97 2.28
N THR A 15 29.96 -14.49 2.84
CA THR A 15 28.89 -15.12 2.07
C THR A 15 27.74 -14.14 1.89
N PRO A 16 27.37 -13.79 0.65
CA PRO A 16 26.16 -13.01 0.39
C PRO A 16 24.92 -13.72 0.92
N VAL A 17 23.97 -12.94 1.40
CA VAL A 17 22.69 -13.43 1.92
C VAL A 17 21.54 -12.67 1.29
N THR A 18 20.41 -13.33 1.11
CA THR A 18 19.18 -12.66 0.69
C THR A 18 18.54 -11.98 1.89
N VAL A 19 18.33 -10.68 1.79
CA VAL A 19 17.62 -9.87 2.78
C VAL A 19 16.25 -9.51 2.24
N VAL A 20 15.22 -9.78 3.03
CA VAL A 20 13.84 -9.31 2.80
C VAL A 20 13.51 -8.31 3.91
N ALA A 21 13.09 -7.12 3.53
CA ALA A 21 12.65 -6.10 4.47
C ALA A 21 11.30 -5.53 4.03
N TYR A 22 10.42 -5.30 4.97
CA TYR A 22 9.08 -4.78 4.71
C TYR A 22 8.56 -3.93 5.86
N ALA A 23 7.56 -3.11 5.58
CA ALA A 23 6.79 -2.32 6.53
C ALA A 23 5.33 -2.22 6.05
N PRO A 24 4.33 -2.09 6.95
CA PRO A 24 4.43 -2.17 8.41
C PRO A 24 4.85 -3.56 8.93
N TYR A 25 5.20 -3.63 10.20
CA TYR A 25 5.55 -4.91 10.84
C TYR A 25 4.35 -5.86 10.92
N ILE A 26 4.55 -7.12 10.52
CA ILE A 26 3.58 -8.22 10.60
C ILE A 26 4.23 -9.34 11.41
N SER A 27 3.62 -9.72 12.53
CA SER A 27 4.21 -10.65 13.52
C SER A 27 4.38 -12.08 13.02
N GLU A 28 3.53 -12.52 12.09
CA GLU A 28 3.47 -13.90 11.60
C GLU A 28 4.15 -14.10 10.23
N ALA A 29 5.00 -13.14 9.85
CA ALA A 29 5.70 -13.24 8.58
C ALA A 29 6.65 -14.44 8.54
N SER A 30 6.56 -15.23 7.46
CA SER A 30 7.37 -16.40 7.20
C SER A 30 7.77 -16.42 5.72
N LEU A 31 8.87 -17.13 5.41
CA LEU A 31 9.22 -17.46 4.02
C LEU A 31 8.52 -18.75 3.54
N ASP A 32 7.90 -19.50 4.44
CA ASP A 32 7.27 -20.79 4.12
C ASP A 32 5.81 -20.64 3.69
N THR A 33 5.20 -19.49 3.99
CA THR A 33 3.80 -19.20 3.66
C THR A 33 3.66 -17.78 3.15
N PRO A 34 2.80 -17.53 2.14
CA PRO A 34 2.52 -16.17 1.69
C PRO A 34 2.00 -15.28 2.83
N LEU A 35 2.52 -14.08 2.89
CA LEU A 35 2.16 -13.07 3.86
C LEU A 35 0.78 -12.50 3.53
N ALA A 36 -0.15 -12.48 4.49
CA ALA A 36 -1.44 -11.85 4.33
C ALA A 36 -1.30 -10.33 4.40
N ILE A 37 -1.75 -9.63 3.35
CA ILE A 37 -1.76 -8.18 3.26
C ILE A 37 -3.21 -7.70 3.28
N ASN A 38 -3.52 -6.79 4.19
CA ASN A 38 -4.86 -6.21 4.28
C ASN A 38 -4.74 -4.69 4.35
N ILE A 39 -5.46 -3.99 3.48
CA ILE A 39 -5.61 -2.54 3.56
C ILE A 39 -6.83 -2.17 4.39
N GLN A 40 -6.80 -0.99 5.00
CA GLN A 40 -7.91 -0.46 5.75
C GLN A 40 -9.04 -0.03 4.80
N SER A 41 -10.28 -0.44 5.07
CA SER A 41 -11.45 0.07 4.36
C SER A 41 -11.79 1.52 4.76
N ASN A 42 -11.49 1.89 5.99
CA ASN A 42 -11.55 3.26 6.46
C ASN A 42 -10.16 3.89 6.41
N GLN A 43 -9.90 4.68 5.38
CA GLN A 43 -8.65 5.43 5.21
C GLN A 43 -8.87 6.94 5.38
N THR A 44 -9.84 7.37 6.18
CA THR A 44 -10.15 8.79 6.39
C THR A 44 -9.12 9.54 7.23
N THR A 45 -8.14 8.85 7.79
CA THR A 45 -7.03 9.44 8.53
C THR A 45 -5.69 9.10 7.86
N GLU A 46 -4.71 9.98 8.01
CA GLU A 46 -3.35 9.76 7.50
C GLU A 46 -2.72 8.48 8.07
N GLU A 47 -2.97 8.18 9.35
CA GLU A 47 -2.50 6.96 10.00
C GLU A 47 -3.01 5.70 9.30
N ASN A 48 -4.29 5.66 8.91
CA ASN A 48 -4.88 4.52 8.21
C ASN A 48 -4.38 4.40 6.77
N VAL A 49 -4.07 5.51 6.11
CA VAL A 49 -3.41 5.51 4.79
C VAL A 49 -2.01 4.90 4.91
N ILE A 50 -1.21 5.35 5.88
CA ILE A 50 0.13 4.82 6.14
C ILE A 50 0.07 3.33 6.51
N ALA A 51 -0.87 2.92 7.36
CA ALA A 51 -1.05 1.52 7.76
C ALA A 51 -1.49 0.60 6.60
N SER A 52 -2.04 1.17 5.53
CA SER A 52 -2.44 0.45 4.31
C SER A 52 -1.32 0.36 3.27
N ASP A 53 -0.25 1.13 3.42
CA ASP A 53 0.85 1.19 2.45
C ASP A 53 1.93 0.16 2.79
N PHE A 54 1.88 -0.98 2.11
CA PHE A 54 2.87 -2.03 2.29
C PHE A 54 4.12 -1.71 1.45
N LEU A 55 5.24 -1.58 2.15
CA LEU A 55 6.56 -1.33 1.58
C LEU A 55 7.38 -2.61 1.63
N LEU A 56 8.14 -2.88 0.59
CA LEU A 56 8.89 -4.12 0.46
C LEU A 56 10.20 -3.89 -0.30
N THR A 57 11.22 -4.63 0.08
CA THR A 57 12.41 -4.88 -0.77
C THR A 57 12.94 -6.27 -0.54
N LYS A 58 13.52 -6.86 -1.57
CA LYS A 58 14.26 -8.12 -1.51
C LYS A 58 15.53 -7.99 -2.32
N SER A 59 16.67 -8.18 -1.69
CA SER A 59 17.97 -8.00 -2.35
C SER A 59 18.99 -9.01 -1.84
N MET A 60 19.94 -9.35 -2.71
CA MET A 60 21.17 -10.04 -2.32
C MET A 60 22.11 -9.00 -1.71
N VAL A 61 22.60 -9.26 -0.51
CA VAL A 61 23.53 -8.40 0.23
C VAL A 61 24.88 -9.11 0.36
N ASP A 62 25.93 -8.48 -0.15
CA ASP A 62 27.31 -8.91 0.09
C ASP A 62 27.86 -8.11 1.30
N PRO A 63 28.13 -8.76 2.45
CA PRO A 63 28.58 -8.08 3.64
C PRO A 63 29.85 -7.25 3.47
N LYS A 64 30.70 -7.59 2.48
CA LYS A 64 31.94 -6.85 2.22
C LYS A 64 31.72 -5.53 1.47
N GLN A 65 30.64 -5.45 0.67
CA GLN A 65 30.41 -4.32 -0.23
C GLN A 65 29.28 -3.43 0.27
N ASP A 66 28.23 -4.04 0.88
CA ASP A 66 26.97 -3.37 1.15
C ASP A 66 26.84 -2.89 2.60
N LEU A 67 27.71 -3.37 3.49
CA LEU A 67 27.75 -2.87 4.87
C LEU A 67 28.61 -1.62 4.99
N THR A 68 28.16 -0.70 5.83
CA THR A 68 28.98 0.43 6.27
C THR A 68 30.15 -0.04 7.13
N ALA A 69 31.16 0.81 7.36
CA ALA A 69 32.35 0.48 8.16
C ALA A 69 32.01 0.09 9.62
N ASP A 70 30.86 0.54 10.13
CA ASP A 70 30.33 0.17 11.46
C ASP A 70 29.37 -1.03 11.41
N GLY A 71 29.34 -1.76 10.28
CA GLY A 71 28.58 -3.01 10.12
C GLY A 71 27.09 -2.84 9.89
N ARG A 72 26.61 -1.64 9.52
CA ARG A 72 25.19 -1.38 9.27
C ARG A 72 24.84 -1.61 7.81
N LEU A 73 23.67 -2.19 7.58
CA LEU A 73 23.03 -2.28 6.26
C LEU A 73 22.04 -1.11 6.10
N LYS A 74 22.18 -0.35 5.02
CA LYS A 74 21.18 0.63 4.59
C LYS A 74 20.18 -0.09 3.67
N VAL A 75 18.92 -0.11 4.07
CA VAL A 75 17.82 -0.71 3.29
C VAL A 75 16.88 0.40 2.83
N THR A 76 16.54 0.39 1.55
CA THR A 76 15.47 1.23 0.98
C THR A 76 14.29 0.33 0.68
N LEU A 77 13.10 0.74 1.11
CA LEU A 77 11.85 0.03 0.83
C LEU A 77 11.12 0.74 -0.30
N ASP A 78 10.55 -0.03 -1.21
CA ASP A 78 9.72 0.45 -2.30
C ASP A 78 8.25 0.21 -1.99
N HIS A 79 7.37 1.09 -2.49
CA HIS A 79 5.93 0.92 -2.37
C HIS A 79 5.48 -0.29 -3.20
N ALA A 80 4.85 -1.27 -2.55
CA ALA A 80 4.28 -2.45 -3.20
C ALA A 80 2.77 -2.30 -3.46
N MET A 81 2.21 -1.13 -3.14
CA MET A 81 0.78 -0.81 -3.26
C MET A 81 0.54 0.22 -4.35
N SER A 82 -0.72 0.40 -4.73
CA SER A 82 -1.17 1.44 -5.65
C SER A 82 -1.79 2.60 -4.89
N LYS A 83 -1.44 3.85 -5.22
CA LYS A 83 -2.07 5.04 -4.67
C LYS A 83 -3.08 5.60 -5.66
N LEU A 84 -4.34 5.70 -5.26
CA LEU A 84 -5.38 6.39 -6.01
C LEU A 84 -5.51 7.84 -5.52
N ILE A 85 -5.44 8.79 -6.45
CA ILE A 85 -5.69 10.20 -6.19
C ILE A 85 -6.92 10.62 -6.97
N ILE A 86 -7.92 11.17 -6.26
CA ILE A 86 -9.19 11.60 -6.84
C ILE A 86 -9.24 13.13 -6.78
N LYS A 87 -9.24 13.76 -7.96
CA LYS A 87 -9.46 15.19 -8.11
C LYS A 87 -10.76 15.41 -8.86
N VAL A 88 -11.61 16.27 -8.34
CA VAL A 88 -12.89 16.63 -8.96
C VAL A 88 -12.78 18.01 -9.56
N THR A 89 -13.14 18.16 -10.84
CA THR A 89 -13.18 19.44 -11.53
C THR A 89 -14.62 19.82 -11.86
N VAL A 90 -14.90 21.10 -11.96
CA VAL A 90 -16.19 21.68 -12.33
C VAL A 90 -16.06 22.52 -13.61
N ASN A 91 -17.16 23.05 -14.13
CA ASN A 91 -17.15 23.89 -15.33
C ASN A 91 -16.45 23.24 -16.54
N ASN A 92 -16.81 21.99 -16.86
CA ASN A 92 -16.21 21.21 -17.95
C ASN A 92 -14.67 21.03 -17.81
N GLY A 93 -14.19 20.93 -16.57
CA GLY A 93 -12.76 20.73 -16.27
C GLY A 93 -11.93 22.01 -16.24
N MET A 94 -12.55 23.19 -16.24
CA MET A 94 -11.84 24.48 -16.22
C MET A 94 -11.42 24.92 -14.81
N GLU A 95 -12.05 24.39 -13.78
CA GLU A 95 -11.81 24.78 -12.39
C GLU A 95 -11.76 23.54 -11.49
N ASP A 96 -10.90 23.56 -10.49
CA ASP A 96 -10.92 22.55 -9.44
C ASP A 96 -12.15 22.75 -8.54
N ALA A 97 -12.82 21.66 -8.20
CA ALA A 97 -13.91 21.69 -7.24
C ALA A 97 -13.41 22.12 -5.87
N ALA A 98 -14.10 23.07 -5.24
CA ALA A 98 -13.76 23.49 -3.89
C ALA A 98 -13.83 22.29 -2.94
N ILE A 99 -12.69 21.91 -2.34
CA ILE A 99 -12.56 20.73 -1.46
C ILE A 99 -13.52 20.79 -0.25
N SER A 100 -13.88 22.00 0.20
CA SER A 100 -14.85 22.22 1.28
C SER A 100 -16.28 21.80 0.92
N LYS A 101 -16.62 21.75 -0.38
CA LYS A 101 -17.93 21.33 -0.90
C LYS A 101 -18.00 19.86 -1.25
N LEU A 102 -16.84 19.18 -1.28
CA LEU A 102 -16.75 17.74 -1.51
C LEU A 102 -16.97 16.97 -0.20
N GLY A 103 -17.79 15.94 -0.25
CA GLY A 103 -18.06 15.02 0.86
C GLY A 103 -18.50 13.64 0.40
N ASP A 104 -18.74 12.76 1.36
CA ASP A 104 -19.25 11.40 1.16
C ASP A 104 -18.46 10.60 0.11
N MET A 105 -17.14 10.82 0.04
CA MET A 105 -16.28 10.15 -0.93
C MET A 105 -16.15 8.68 -0.58
N ALA A 106 -16.43 7.82 -1.56
CA ALA A 106 -16.31 6.37 -1.43
C ALA A 106 -15.78 5.74 -2.74
N VAL A 107 -14.82 4.85 -2.62
CA VAL A 107 -14.27 4.05 -3.72
C VAL A 107 -14.80 2.63 -3.58
N ASN A 108 -15.59 2.17 -4.55
CA ASN A 108 -16.29 0.90 -4.52
C ASN A 108 -15.70 -0.09 -5.54
N GLY A 109 -15.95 -1.37 -5.33
CA GLY A 109 -15.51 -2.43 -6.24
C GLY A 109 -14.02 -2.75 -6.14
N THR A 110 -13.39 -2.41 -5.02
CA THR A 110 -11.97 -2.72 -4.77
C THR A 110 -11.83 -3.96 -3.88
N ILE A 111 -10.73 -4.66 -4.01
CA ILE A 111 -10.37 -5.78 -3.13
C ILE A 111 -9.37 -5.25 -2.09
N ALA A 112 -9.66 -5.50 -0.80
CA ALA A 112 -8.83 -5.03 0.31
C ALA A 112 -7.91 -6.12 0.91
N GLY A 113 -8.13 -7.39 0.57
CA GLY A 113 -7.33 -8.52 1.04
C GLY A 113 -6.42 -9.08 -0.05
N GLY A 114 -5.14 -9.17 0.22
CA GLY A 114 -4.13 -9.70 -0.69
C GLY A 114 -3.15 -10.63 -0.01
N ILE A 115 -2.22 -11.15 -0.79
CA ILE A 115 -1.09 -11.95 -0.33
C ILE A 115 0.20 -11.48 -1.01
N CYS A 116 1.32 -11.71 -0.33
CA CYS A 116 2.66 -11.51 -0.86
C CYS A 116 3.53 -12.73 -0.53
N ASP A 117 4.01 -13.45 -1.54
CA ASP A 117 4.94 -14.56 -1.35
C ASP A 117 6.37 -14.02 -1.28
N LEU A 118 6.94 -13.99 -0.08
CA LEU A 118 8.30 -13.50 0.16
C LEU A 118 9.38 -14.51 -0.27
N SER A 119 9.03 -15.75 -0.59
CA SER A 119 9.99 -16.80 -1.02
C SER A 119 10.46 -16.58 -2.46
N VAL A 120 9.61 -16.05 -3.34
CA VAL A 120 9.94 -15.84 -4.76
C VAL A 120 10.99 -14.76 -4.97
N PRO A 121 11.75 -14.77 -6.09
CA PRO A 121 12.81 -13.79 -6.35
C PRO A 121 12.30 -12.33 -6.36
N GLU A 122 11.14 -12.09 -6.97
CA GLU A 122 10.50 -10.78 -7.10
C GLU A 122 9.11 -10.81 -6.46
N PRO A 123 9.02 -10.62 -5.13
CA PRO A 123 7.74 -10.66 -4.43
C PRO A 123 6.87 -9.46 -4.81
N VAL A 124 5.61 -9.75 -5.12
CA VAL A 124 4.59 -8.75 -5.42
C VAL A 124 3.33 -9.02 -4.59
N VAL A 125 2.56 -7.98 -4.35
CA VAL A 125 1.25 -8.09 -3.70
C VAL A 125 0.20 -8.39 -4.77
N ILE A 126 -0.58 -9.44 -4.56
CA ILE A 126 -1.71 -9.79 -5.42
C ILE A 126 -2.99 -9.95 -4.60
N PRO A 127 -4.19 -9.65 -5.16
CA PRO A 127 -5.45 -9.94 -4.51
C PRO A 127 -5.62 -11.42 -4.19
N ARG A 128 -6.23 -11.74 -3.05
CA ARG A 128 -6.61 -13.13 -2.76
C ARG A 128 -7.79 -13.54 -3.63
N GLU A 129 -7.80 -14.80 -4.06
CA GLU A 129 -8.87 -15.36 -4.90
C GLU A 129 -10.25 -15.38 -4.20
N ASP A 130 -10.25 -15.55 -2.87
CA ASP A 130 -11.47 -15.59 -2.04
C ASP A 130 -11.91 -14.21 -1.51
N ALA A 131 -11.17 -13.16 -1.85
CA ALA A 131 -11.48 -11.83 -1.36
C ALA A 131 -12.70 -11.24 -2.08
N VAL A 132 -13.58 -10.64 -1.31
CA VAL A 132 -14.77 -9.95 -1.83
C VAL A 132 -14.51 -8.47 -2.03
N ALA A 133 -15.21 -7.90 -3.01
CA ALA A 133 -15.15 -6.46 -3.25
C ALA A 133 -15.64 -5.68 -2.01
N THR A 134 -14.96 -4.61 -1.71
CA THR A 134 -15.24 -3.73 -0.60
C THR A 134 -15.31 -2.27 -1.03
N THR A 135 -15.73 -1.41 -0.11
CA THR A 135 -15.73 0.03 -0.26
C THR A 135 -14.64 0.62 0.61
N ILE A 136 -13.87 1.56 0.06
CA ILE A 136 -12.86 2.32 0.79
C ILE A 136 -13.33 3.75 0.95
N ALA A 137 -13.28 4.26 2.19
CA ALA A 137 -13.46 5.65 2.52
C ALA A 137 -12.08 6.34 2.48
N PRO A 138 -11.78 7.19 1.47
CA PRO A 138 -10.45 7.75 1.27
C PRO A 138 -10.15 8.93 2.21
N TYR A 139 -8.87 9.24 2.37
CA TYR A 139 -8.38 10.40 3.09
C TYR A 139 -8.69 11.69 2.32
N LYS A 140 -9.18 12.69 3.02
CA LYS A 140 -9.43 14.03 2.47
C LYS A 140 -8.19 14.90 2.67
N GLY A 141 -7.39 15.04 1.62
CA GLY A 141 -6.23 15.93 1.58
C GLY A 141 -6.58 17.39 1.27
N THR A 142 -5.58 18.20 1.00
CA THR A 142 -5.73 19.62 0.64
C THR A 142 -6.26 19.83 -0.77
N ASP A 143 -5.87 18.94 -1.70
CA ASP A 143 -6.10 19.10 -3.14
C ASP A 143 -7.04 18.03 -3.73
N GLY A 144 -7.65 17.20 -2.89
CA GLY A 144 -8.49 16.10 -3.31
C GLY A 144 -8.56 14.99 -2.28
N TYR A 145 -8.95 13.82 -2.73
CA TYR A 145 -8.98 12.63 -1.90
C TYR A 145 -7.93 11.63 -2.36
N GLU A 146 -7.40 10.84 -1.43
CA GLU A 146 -6.44 9.79 -1.73
C GLU A 146 -6.66 8.53 -0.89
N CYS A 147 -6.33 7.39 -1.45
CA CYS A 147 -6.28 6.12 -0.73
C CYS A 147 -5.27 5.16 -1.32
N ILE A 148 -4.89 4.19 -0.51
CA ILE A 148 -4.05 3.06 -0.91
C ILE A 148 -4.95 1.90 -1.33
N LEU A 149 -4.63 1.29 -2.46
CA LEU A 149 -5.29 0.12 -3.02
C LEU A 149 -4.27 -1.02 -3.19
N LEU A 150 -4.74 -2.25 -3.14
CA LEU A 150 -3.96 -3.38 -3.66
C LEU A 150 -3.72 -3.19 -5.16
N PRO A 151 -2.55 -3.57 -5.70
CA PRO A 151 -2.37 -3.72 -7.14
C PRO A 151 -3.40 -4.72 -7.68
N GLN A 152 -4.34 -4.24 -8.49
CA GLN A 152 -5.42 -5.06 -9.03
C GLN A 152 -5.90 -4.52 -10.38
N THR A 153 -6.42 -5.40 -11.20
CA THR A 153 -7.13 -4.97 -12.41
C THR A 153 -8.45 -4.34 -12.02
N ILE A 154 -8.75 -3.18 -12.57
CA ILE A 154 -10.06 -2.54 -12.42
C ILE A 154 -11.09 -3.45 -13.12
N ILE A 155 -12.09 -3.87 -12.38
CA ILE A 155 -13.15 -4.77 -12.83
C ILE A 155 -14.47 -4.01 -12.97
N GLU A 156 -15.44 -4.63 -13.63
CA GLU A 156 -16.81 -4.13 -13.68
C GLU A 156 -17.35 -3.89 -12.25
N GLY A 157 -17.98 -2.73 -12.05
CA GLY A 157 -18.48 -2.30 -10.74
C GLY A 157 -17.54 -1.40 -9.94
N PHE A 158 -16.32 -1.13 -10.44
CA PHE A 158 -15.49 -0.10 -9.84
C PHE A 158 -16.14 1.27 -10.04
N SER A 159 -16.36 1.98 -8.94
CA SER A 159 -16.98 3.31 -8.98
C SER A 159 -16.45 4.21 -7.87
N VAL A 160 -16.56 5.51 -8.13
CA VAL A 160 -16.31 6.54 -7.13
C VAL A 160 -17.60 7.32 -6.90
N ASN A 161 -18.10 7.27 -5.69
CA ASN A 161 -19.25 8.04 -5.24
C ASN A 161 -18.78 9.26 -4.46
N PHE A 162 -19.39 10.40 -4.64
CA PHE A 162 -19.09 11.61 -3.86
C PHE A 162 -20.26 12.57 -3.86
N SER A 163 -20.34 13.44 -2.85
CA SER A 163 -21.23 14.58 -2.87
C SER A 163 -20.47 15.86 -3.22
N TYR A 164 -21.10 16.74 -3.99
CA TYR A 164 -20.62 18.09 -4.25
C TYR A 164 -21.78 19.09 -4.11
N ASP A 165 -21.60 20.07 -3.25
CA ASP A 165 -22.62 21.06 -2.92
C ASP A 165 -23.97 20.42 -2.56
N GLY A 166 -23.92 19.30 -1.80
CA GLY A 166 -25.08 18.53 -1.34
C GLY A 166 -25.75 17.62 -2.38
N LYS A 167 -25.19 17.53 -3.60
CA LYS A 167 -25.68 16.61 -4.64
C LYS A 167 -24.77 15.41 -4.75
N LEU A 168 -25.36 14.22 -4.85
CA LEU A 168 -24.63 12.96 -5.05
C LEU A 168 -24.26 12.76 -6.53
N TYR A 169 -23.03 12.33 -6.74
CA TYR A 169 -22.47 11.96 -8.04
C TYR A 169 -21.86 10.57 -7.95
N ILE A 170 -21.93 9.84 -9.06
CA ILE A 170 -21.32 8.52 -9.22
C ILE A 170 -20.54 8.53 -10.53
N TRP A 171 -19.26 8.23 -10.45
CA TRP A 171 -18.44 7.93 -11.59
C TRP A 171 -18.17 6.43 -11.63
N THR A 172 -18.27 5.80 -12.79
CA THR A 172 -17.98 4.37 -13.02
C THR A 172 -16.88 4.24 -14.06
N ALA A 173 -15.98 3.29 -13.85
CA ALA A 173 -15.02 2.90 -14.87
C ALA A 173 -15.75 2.22 -16.05
N GLU A 174 -15.34 2.56 -17.28
CA GLU A 174 -15.81 1.93 -18.52
C GLU A 174 -14.94 0.73 -18.89
#